data_ba2cd64c1fb05e6b1f7f83ad08f9b160
#
_entry.id   ba2cd64c1fb05e6b1f7f83ad08f9b160
#
_cell.length_a   1.000
_cell.length_b   1.000
_cell.length_c   1.000
_cell.angle_alpha   90.00
_cell.angle_beta   90.00
_cell.angle_gamma   90.00
#
_symmetry.space_group_name_H-M   'P 1'
#
loop_
_entity.id
_entity.type
_entity.pdbx_description
1 polymer ?
#
loop_
_entity_poly.entity_id
_entity_poly.type
_entity_poly.pdbx_seq_one_letter_code
_entity_poly.pdbx_strand_id
1 'polypeptide(L)'
;MKLADQIYAIMEENYNLTDEQLGQAVDSFLQIHTEEIQEDGLDTYHCHRYEPTPYRVLEVLFDAFPLTKEDVLLDYGSGLGRLAFYSAARFGCPCIGVEM
;
A
#
# COMPACT_ATOMS: atom_id res chain seq x y z
N MET A 1 -8.80 19.17 -5.06
CA MET A 1 -9.18 17.96 -4.30
C MET A 1 -7.96 17.38 -3.63
N LYS A 2 -8.08 17.05 -2.37
CA LYS A 2 -6.97 16.47 -1.62
C LYS A 2 -6.63 15.09 -2.15
N LEU A 3 -5.35 14.72 -2.06
CA LEU A 3 -4.89 13.40 -2.52
C LEU A 3 -5.63 12.26 -1.84
N ALA A 4 -5.88 12.38 -0.54
CA ALA A 4 -6.63 11.38 0.21
C ALA A 4 -8.04 11.17 -0.36
N ASP A 5 -8.71 12.25 -0.74
CA ASP A 5 -10.06 12.18 -1.30
C ASP A 5 -10.06 11.52 -2.69
N GLN A 6 -9.01 11.78 -3.47
CA GLN A 6 -8.85 11.17 -4.78
C GLN A 6 -8.63 9.65 -4.66
N ILE A 7 -7.82 9.23 -3.72
CA ILE A 7 -7.59 7.80 -3.44
C ILE A 7 -8.89 7.14 -3.03
N TYR A 8 -9.64 7.77 -2.15
CA TYR A 8 -10.91 7.24 -1.68
C TYR A 8 -11.90 7.09 -2.83
N ALA A 9 -11.96 8.08 -3.72
CA ALA A 9 -12.84 8.03 -4.89
C ALA A 9 -12.48 6.86 -5.81
N ILE A 10 -11.18 6.61 -6.03
CA ILE A 10 -10.74 5.47 -6.83
C ILE A 10 -11.22 4.17 -6.22
N MET A 11 -11.13 4.03 -4.92
CA MET A 11 -11.55 2.81 -4.25
C MET A 11 -13.07 2.61 -4.32
N GLU A 12 -13.84 3.66 -4.17
CA GLU A 12 -15.30 3.59 -4.28
C GLU A 12 -15.77 3.27 -5.69
N GLU A 13 -15.16 3.89 -6.69
CA GLU A 13 -15.52 3.66 -8.09
C GLU A 13 -15.17 2.25 -8.57
N ASN A 14 -14.22 1.61 -7.91
CA ASN A 14 -13.69 0.32 -8.32
C ASN A 14 -13.92 -0.77 -7.29
N TYR A 15 -15.02 -0.69 -6.54
CA TYR A 15 -15.30 -1.64 -5.48
C TYR A 15 -15.45 -3.09 -5.97
N ASN A 16 -15.78 -3.27 -7.25
CA ASN A 16 -15.99 -4.58 -7.86
C ASN A 16 -14.71 -5.20 -8.44
N LEU A 17 -13.60 -4.48 -8.39
CA LEU A 17 -12.33 -5.01 -8.84
C LEU A 17 -11.76 -5.99 -7.83
N THR A 18 -10.94 -6.93 -8.31
CA THR A 18 -10.16 -7.77 -7.42
C THR A 18 -9.13 -6.93 -6.67
N ASP A 19 -8.58 -7.46 -5.58
CA ASP A 19 -7.53 -6.77 -4.83
C ASP A 19 -6.33 -6.46 -5.71
N GLU A 20 -5.97 -7.38 -6.60
CA GLU A 20 -4.87 -7.17 -7.53
C GLU A 20 -5.16 -6.05 -8.52
N GLN A 21 -6.36 -6.05 -9.10
CA GLN A 21 -6.76 -5.00 -10.04
C GLN A 21 -6.84 -3.63 -9.38
N LEU A 22 -7.38 -3.58 -8.17
CA LEU A 22 -7.43 -2.33 -7.41
C LEU A 22 -6.02 -1.88 -7.05
N GLY A 23 -5.15 -2.82 -6.68
CA GLY A 23 -3.75 -2.53 -6.42
C GLY A 23 -3.08 -1.85 -7.59
N GLN A 24 -3.30 -2.36 -8.80
CA GLN A 24 -2.75 -1.76 -10.01
C GLN A 24 -3.30 -0.36 -10.25
N ALA A 25 -4.59 -0.15 -10.01
CA ALA A 25 -5.21 1.16 -10.22
C ALA A 25 -4.66 2.21 -9.25
N VAL A 26 -4.54 1.87 -7.97
CA VAL A 26 -4.01 2.78 -6.96
C VAL A 26 -2.52 3.02 -7.17
N ASP A 27 -1.75 1.96 -7.47
CA ASP A 27 -0.34 2.09 -7.79
C ASP A 27 -0.12 3.05 -8.96
N SER A 28 -0.93 2.89 -10.00
CA SER A 28 -0.84 3.75 -11.18
C SER A 28 -1.12 5.22 -10.83
N PHE A 29 -2.13 5.45 -10.01
CA PHE A 29 -2.46 6.80 -9.55
C PHE A 29 -1.33 7.41 -8.73
N LEU A 30 -0.72 6.62 -7.83
CA LEU A 30 0.39 7.07 -7.00
C LEU A 30 1.74 7.06 -7.73
N GLN A 31 1.79 6.53 -8.94
CA GLN A 31 3.01 6.38 -9.74
C GLN A 31 4.05 5.49 -9.05
N ILE A 32 3.59 4.41 -8.45
CA ILE A 32 4.44 3.42 -7.79
C ILE A 32 4.15 2.03 -8.37
N HIS A 33 4.99 1.07 -8.04
CA HIS A 33 4.89 -0.30 -8.56
C HIS A 33 5.00 -1.31 -7.42
N THR A 34 3.92 -1.44 -6.64
CA THR A 34 3.91 -2.35 -5.50
C THR A 34 3.18 -3.66 -5.78
N GLU A 35 2.51 -3.76 -6.93
CA GLU A 35 1.88 -5.01 -7.39
C GLU A 35 2.85 -5.90 -8.15
N GLU A 36 4.07 -5.44 -8.40
CA GLU A 36 5.03 -6.23 -9.13
C GLU A 36 5.41 -7.48 -8.37
N ILE A 37 5.12 -8.64 -8.99
CA ILE A 37 5.55 -9.92 -8.46
C ILE A 37 7.02 -10.07 -8.83
N GLN A 38 7.91 -9.98 -7.86
CA GLN A 38 9.29 -10.34 -8.08
C GLN A 38 9.35 -11.87 -8.13
N GLU A 39 9.23 -12.40 -9.32
CA GLU A 39 9.58 -13.79 -9.54
C GLU A 39 11.09 -13.90 -9.54
N ASP A 40 11.62 -13.98 -8.36
CA ASP A 40 12.97 -14.45 -8.22
C ASP A 40 12.88 -15.97 -8.33
N GLY A 41 13.09 -16.50 -9.51
CA GLY A 41 12.97 -17.92 -9.79
C GLY A 41 14.00 -18.78 -9.09
N LEU A 42 14.77 -18.24 -8.17
CA LEU A 42 15.93 -18.95 -7.65
C LEU A 42 15.72 -19.62 -6.31
N ASP A 43 14.71 -19.24 -5.53
CA ASP A 43 14.55 -19.93 -4.27
C ASP A 43 13.15 -19.76 -3.68
N THR A 44 12.28 -20.68 -4.04
CA THR A 44 10.94 -20.72 -3.50
C THR A 44 10.87 -21.27 -2.06
N TYR A 45 11.99 -21.78 -1.53
CA TYR A 45 11.98 -22.39 -0.20
C TYR A 45 12.38 -21.45 0.91
N HIS A 46 13.18 -20.45 0.61
CA HIS A 46 13.80 -19.61 1.64
C HIS A 46 13.37 -18.15 1.57
N CYS A 47 12.81 -17.73 0.44
CA CYS A 47 12.31 -16.37 0.31
C CYS A 47 10.80 -16.37 0.34
N HIS A 48 10.24 -15.65 1.28
CA HIS A 48 8.81 -15.40 1.25
C HIS A 48 8.52 -14.58 0.00
N ARG A 49 7.55 -15.08 -0.76
CA ARG A 49 7.05 -14.35 -1.91
C ARG A 49 6.51 -13.00 -1.42
N TYR A 50 6.92 -11.93 -2.10
CA TYR A 50 6.37 -10.64 -1.81
C TYR A 50 4.88 -10.63 -2.11
N GLU A 51 4.08 -10.35 -1.10
CA GLU A 51 2.65 -10.17 -1.25
C GLU A 51 2.28 -8.85 -0.58
N PRO A 52 1.92 -7.81 -1.39
CA PRO A 52 1.53 -6.55 -0.78
C PRO A 52 0.18 -6.69 -0.08
N THR A 53 0.03 -6.00 1.03
CA THR A 53 -1.26 -5.92 1.70
C THR A 53 -2.25 -5.20 0.78
N PRO A 54 -3.43 -5.78 0.52
CA PRO A 54 -4.41 -5.12 -0.33
C PRO A 54 -4.79 -3.73 0.19
N TYR A 55 -5.00 -2.79 -0.71
CA TYR A 55 -5.37 -1.43 -0.31
C TYR A 55 -6.67 -1.38 0.48
N ARG A 56 -7.63 -2.27 0.19
CA ARG A 56 -8.87 -2.34 0.97
C ARG A 56 -8.61 -2.69 2.43
N VAL A 57 -7.66 -3.58 2.68
CA VAL A 57 -7.26 -3.95 4.03
C VAL A 57 -6.59 -2.77 4.72
N LEU A 58 -5.75 -2.02 4.01
CA LEU A 58 -5.12 -0.82 4.56
C LEU A 58 -6.17 0.21 4.95
N GLU A 59 -7.21 0.39 4.15
CA GLU A 59 -8.29 1.32 4.49
C GLU A 59 -9.06 0.90 5.73
N VAL A 60 -9.35 -0.38 5.88
CA VAL A 60 -10.00 -0.91 7.09
C VAL A 60 -9.13 -0.66 8.30
N LEU A 61 -7.83 -0.92 8.17
CA LEU A 61 -6.87 -0.70 9.26
C LEU A 61 -6.82 0.78 9.66
N PHE A 62 -6.75 1.68 8.70
CA PHE A 62 -6.63 3.10 8.97
C PHE A 62 -7.95 3.73 9.43
N ASP A 63 -9.09 3.14 9.08
CA ASP A 63 -10.36 3.55 9.66
C ASP A 63 -10.43 3.19 11.15
N ALA A 64 -9.86 2.04 11.53
CA ALA A 64 -9.83 1.62 12.92
C ALA A 64 -8.76 2.38 13.73
N PHE A 65 -7.64 2.72 13.08
CA PHE A 65 -6.51 3.39 13.72
C PHE A 65 -6.09 4.59 12.86
N PRO A 66 -6.84 5.69 12.92
CA PRO A 66 -6.53 6.83 12.07
C PRO A 66 -5.19 7.47 12.44
N LEU A 67 -4.42 7.82 11.43
CA LEU A 67 -3.12 8.46 11.60
C LEU A 67 -3.24 9.95 11.30
N THR A 68 -2.33 10.73 11.89
CA THR A 68 -2.17 12.15 11.59
C THR A 68 -0.78 12.39 11.03
N LYS A 69 -0.56 13.56 10.46
CA LYS A 69 0.76 13.92 9.94
C LYS A 69 1.84 14.01 11.03
N GLU A 70 1.43 14.01 12.30
CA GLU A 70 2.35 14.05 13.43
C GLU A 70 2.77 12.66 13.91
N ASP A 71 2.09 11.62 13.45
CA ASP A 71 2.45 10.26 13.77
C ASP A 71 3.62 9.80 12.91
N VAL A 72 4.37 8.84 13.42
CA VAL A 72 5.43 8.17 12.66
C VAL A 72 5.08 6.69 12.58
N LEU A 73 4.94 6.19 11.37
CA LEU A 73 4.60 4.78 11.14
C LEU A 73 5.88 3.99 10.90
N LEU A 74 6.01 2.86 11.56
CA LEU A 74 7.13 1.94 11.35
C LEU A 74 6.59 0.68 10.68
N ASP A 75 7.12 0.38 9.50
CA ASP A 75 6.70 -0.77 8.70
C ASP A 75 7.83 -1.78 8.62
N TYR A 76 7.70 -2.89 9.33
CA TYR A 76 8.63 -4.00 9.24
C TYR A 76 8.28 -4.87 8.04
N GLY A 77 9.27 -5.18 7.21
CA GLY A 77 9.04 -5.94 6.00
C GLY A 77 8.33 -5.11 4.94
N SER A 78 8.84 -3.91 4.69
CA SER A 78 8.18 -2.94 3.82
C SER A 78 8.07 -3.38 2.36
N GLY A 79 8.86 -4.36 1.93
CA GLY A 79 8.84 -4.83 0.55
C GLY A 79 9.06 -3.69 -0.44
N LEU A 80 8.11 -3.48 -1.35
CA LEU A 80 8.18 -2.41 -2.35
C LEU A 80 7.63 -1.07 -1.83
N GLY A 81 7.31 -1.00 -0.55
CA GLY A 81 6.99 0.27 0.09
C GLY A 81 5.54 0.71 0.01
N ARG A 82 4.61 -0.19 -0.29
CA ARG A 82 3.18 0.17 -0.44
C ARG A 82 2.64 0.93 0.77
N LEU A 83 2.87 0.40 1.98
CA LEU A 83 2.35 1.02 3.20
C LEU A 83 2.94 2.42 3.40
N ALA A 84 4.25 2.57 3.15
CA ALA A 84 4.92 3.85 3.30
C ALA A 84 4.36 4.89 2.33
N PHE A 85 4.24 4.54 1.06
CA PHE A 85 3.72 5.47 0.06
C PHE A 85 2.26 5.79 0.30
N TYR A 86 1.46 4.77 0.65
CA TYR A 86 0.05 4.97 0.86
C TYR A 86 -0.24 5.81 2.10
N SER A 87 0.45 5.56 3.20
CA SER A 87 0.27 6.35 4.43
C SER A 87 0.72 7.79 4.24
N ALA A 88 1.80 8.02 3.50
CA ALA A 88 2.25 9.36 3.19
C ALA A 88 1.20 10.11 2.34
N ALA A 89 0.66 9.45 1.33
CA ALA A 89 -0.34 10.05 0.45
C ALA A 89 -1.66 10.31 1.18
N ARG A 90 -2.05 9.38 2.05
CA ARG A 90 -3.36 9.41 2.72
C ARG A 90 -3.37 10.35 3.91
N PHE A 91 -2.31 10.39 4.70
CA PHE A 91 -2.27 11.12 5.99
C PHE A 91 -1.16 12.15 6.06
N GLY A 92 -0.19 12.09 5.16
CA GLY A 92 0.98 12.96 5.24
C GLY A 92 1.90 12.64 6.39
N CYS A 93 1.80 11.45 7.00
CA CYS A 93 2.66 11.08 8.11
C CYS A 93 3.94 10.42 7.59
N PRO A 94 5.08 10.62 8.28
CA PRO A 94 6.31 9.92 7.94
C PRO A 94 6.16 8.43 8.17
N CYS A 95 6.76 7.63 7.29
CA CYS A 95 6.82 6.19 7.45
C CYS A 95 8.25 5.73 7.29
N ILE A 96 8.70 4.87 8.20
CA ILE A 96 10.01 4.25 8.13
C ILE A 96 9.82 2.81 7.74
N GLY A 97 10.24 2.46 6.54
CA GLY A 97 10.19 1.09 6.05
C GLY A 97 11.47 0.35 6.38
N VAL A 98 11.33 -0.85 6.92
CA VAL A 98 12.46 -1.72 7.21
C VAL A 98 12.29 -3.00 6.42
N GLU A 99 13.19 -3.26 5.51
CA GLU A 99 13.20 -4.48 4.71
C GLU A 99 14.17 -5.48 5.35
N MET A 100 13.68 -6.70 5.52
CA MET A 100 14.53 -7.76 6.08
C MET A 100 14.92 -8.80 5.05
#